data_fd7cbb2393fbbff1e4c4b6f39f62dd4f
#
_entry.id   fd7cbb2393fbbff1e4c4b6f39f62dd4f
#
_cell.length_a   1.000
_cell.length_b   1.000
_cell.length_c   1.000
_cell.angle_alpha   90.00
_cell.angle_beta   90.00
_cell.angle_gamma   90.00
#
_symmetry.space_group_name_H-M   'P 1'
#
loop_
_entity.id
_entity.type
_entity.pdbx_description
1 polymer ?
#
loop_
_entity_poly.entity_id
_entity_poly.type
_entity_poly.pdbx_seq_one_letter_code
_entity_poly.pdbx_strand_id
1 'polypeptide(L)'
;MNMEEIVALSVKHNVSDLHLCSAWPARWRIRGLMEAAPFDAPDVEELLREWLDDDQRAILLENGQVDFAVSLAENQRLRGSAFAQRQGISLALRLLLSHCPQLEQLGAPPVLPELLKSENGLILVTGATGSGKSTTLAAMVGYLNQHADAHILTLEDPVEYLYASQRCLIQQREIGLHCMTFASGLRAALREDPDVILLGELRDSETIRLALTAAETGHLVLATLHTRGAAQAVERLVDSFPAQEKDPVRNQLAGSLRAVLSQKLEVDKQEGRVALFELLINTPAVGNLIREGKTHQLPHVIQTGQQVGMITFQQSYQQRVGEGRL
;
A
#
# COMPACT_ATOMS: atom_id res chain seq x y z
N MET A 1 7.91 24.28 -20.82
CA MET A 1 7.80 22.81 -20.69
C MET A 1 6.34 22.51 -20.42
N ASN A 2 5.79 21.52 -21.09
CA ASN A 2 4.45 21.02 -20.79
C ASN A 2 4.51 20.07 -19.55
N MET A 3 3.36 19.68 -19.01
CA MET A 3 3.32 18.84 -17.79
C MET A 3 3.91 17.46 -18.01
N GLU A 4 3.79 16.87 -19.18
CA GLU A 4 4.40 15.57 -19.50
C GLU A 4 5.93 15.63 -19.46
N GLU A 5 6.52 16.69 -20.03
CA GLU A 5 7.97 16.92 -19.97
C GLU A 5 8.45 17.17 -18.53
N ILE A 6 7.68 17.93 -17.73
CA ILE A 6 7.98 18.19 -16.32
C ILE A 6 7.95 16.90 -15.53
N VAL A 7 6.95 16.05 -15.74
CA VAL A 7 6.83 14.77 -15.03
C VAL A 7 7.92 13.80 -15.46
N ALA A 8 8.23 13.71 -16.76
CA ALA A 8 9.32 12.88 -17.26
C ALA A 8 10.68 13.31 -16.65
N LEU A 9 10.93 14.60 -16.58
CA LEU A 9 12.12 15.16 -15.92
C LEU A 9 12.14 14.83 -14.42
N SER A 10 10.99 14.95 -13.76
CA SER A 10 10.86 14.68 -12.34
C SER A 10 11.10 13.20 -12.01
N VAL A 11 10.58 12.28 -12.83
CA VAL A 11 10.86 10.84 -12.70
C VAL A 11 12.35 10.56 -12.86
N LYS A 12 13.01 11.16 -13.86
CA LYS A 12 14.45 11.02 -14.10
C LYS A 12 15.29 11.45 -12.89
N HIS A 13 14.84 12.45 -12.14
CA HIS A 13 15.54 12.99 -10.96
C HIS A 13 15.05 12.38 -9.64
N ASN A 14 14.21 11.34 -9.66
CA ASN A 14 13.61 10.73 -8.47
C ASN A 14 12.89 11.74 -7.57
N VAL A 15 12.17 12.67 -8.18
CA VAL A 15 11.31 13.63 -7.48
C VAL A 15 10.11 12.90 -6.90
N SER A 16 9.82 13.13 -5.63
CA SER A 16 8.62 12.57 -4.98
C SER A 16 7.40 13.48 -5.13
N ASP A 17 7.60 14.78 -4.99
CA ASP A 17 6.51 15.75 -5.00
C ASP A 17 6.93 17.01 -5.77
N LEU A 18 5.99 17.58 -6.53
CA LEU A 18 6.08 18.89 -7.19
C LEU A 18 5.20 19.90 -6.47
N HIS A 19 5.70 21.10 -6.31
CA HIS A 19 4.96 22.21 -5.73
C HIS A 19 4.92 23.33 -6.75
N LEU A 20 3.73 23.63 -7.27
CA LEU A 20 3.47 24.67 -8.26
C LEU A 20 2.59 25.76 -7.64
N CYS A 21 2.91 27.00 -7.93
CA CYS A 21 2.14 28.14 -7.47
C CYS A 21 2.25 29.25 -8.50
N SER A 22 1.17 29.99 -8.76
CA SER A 22 1.14 31.08 -9.72
C SER A 22 2.08 32.24 -9.35
N ALA A 23 2.43 32.39 -8.06
CA ALA A 23 3.22 33.52 -7.56
C ALA A 23 4.70 33.18 -7.27
N TRP A 24 5.10 31.93 -7.35
CA TRP A 24 6.44 31.49 -6.98
C TRP A 24 7.04 30.53 -8.00
N PRO A 25 8.40 30.51 -8.15
CA PRO A 25 9.07 29.50 -8.94
C PRO A 25 8.70 28.09 -8.49
N ALA A 26 8.57 27.16 -9.44
CA ALA A 26 8.31 25.76 -9.17
C ALA A 26 9.35 25.18 -8.20
N ARG A 27 8.89 24.33 -7.31
CA ARG A 27 9.75 23.58 -6.41
C ARG A 27 9.45 22.11 -6.49
N TRP A 28 10.44 21.31 -6.18
CA TRP A 28 10.28 19.87 -6.09
C TRP A 28 10.93 19.31 -4.84
N ARG A 29 10.50 18.11 -4.47
CA ARG A 29 11.07 17.40 -3.32
C ARG A 29 11.88 16.20 -3.82
N ILE A 30 13.16 16.17 -3.49
CA ILE A 30 14.10 15.08 -3.80
C ILE A 30 14.69 14.58 -2.49
N ARG A 31 14.59 13.29 -2.22
CA ARG A 31 15.12 12.66 -0.98
C ARG A 31 14.67 13.38 0.31
N GLY A 32 13.45 13.89 0.32
CA GLY A 32 12.90 14.65 1.44
C GLY A 32 13.27 16.13 1.50
N LEU A 33 14.22 16.60 0.71
CA LEU A 33 14.64 18.01 0.65
C LEU A 33 13.84 18.80 -0.39
N MET A 34 13.51 20.04 -0.06
CA MET A 34 12.81 20.96 -0.94
C MET A 34 13.83 21.78 -1.73
N GLU A 35 13.84 21.63 -3.04
CA GLU A 35 14.77 22.30 -3.96
C GLU A 35 14.04 23.15 -5.00
N ALA A 36 14.74 24.10 -5.62
CA ALA A 36 14.21 24.81 -6.78
C ALA A 36 14.14 23.86 -7.97
N ALA A 37 12.99 23.81 -8.65
CA ALA A 37 12.87 23.05 -9.88
C ALA A 37 13.60 23.75 -11.04
N PRO A 38 14.19 23.03 -12.00
CA PRO A 38 14.94 23.61 -13.11
C PRO A 38 14.03 24.04 -14.28
N PHE A 39 12.78 24.41 -13.98
CA PHE A 39 11.78 24.86 -14.95
C PHE A 39 10.86 25.92 -14.33
N ASP A 40 10.26 26.74 -15.19
CA ASP A 40 9.25 27.70 -14.76
C ASP A 40 7.93 26.99 -14.46
N ALA A 41 7.23 27.48 -13.43
CA ALA A 41 5.91 26.93 -13.09
C ALA A 41 4.94 27.14 -14.27
N PRO A 42 4.21 26.10 -14.69
CA PRO A 42 3.15 26.25 -15.66
C PRO A 42 1.99 27.07 -15.07
N ASP A 43 1.08 27.53 -15.92
CA ASP A 43 -0.12 28.24 -15.47
C ASP A 43 -1.01 27.28 -14.66
N VAL A 44 -1.05 27.51 -13.34
CA VAL A 44 -1.81 26.68 -12.40
C VAL A 44 -3.31 26.72 -12.68
N GLU A 45 -3.85 27.88 -13.09
CA GLU A 45 -5.27 28.01 -13.39
C GLU A 45 -5.66 27.27 -14.67
N GLU A 46 -4.76 27.26 -15.66
CA GLU A 46 -4.97 26.48 -16.90
C GLU A 46 -4.95 24.98 -16.61
N LEU A 47 -4.00 24.51 -15.81
CA LEU A 47 -3.93 23.11 -15.37
C LEU A 47 -5.19 22.68 -14.62
N LEU A 48 -5.69 23.50 -13.72
CA LEU A 48 -6.91 23.19 -12.98
C LEU A 48 -8.16 23.15 -13.86
N ARG A 49 -8.23 24.00 -14.90
CA ARG A 49 -9.31 23.95 -15.88
C ARG A 49 -9.29 22.69 -16.71
N GLU A 50 -8.11 22.13 -17.00
CA GLU A 50 -7.95 20.89 -17.76
C GLU A 50 -8.19 19.66 -16.89
N TRP A 51 -7.71 19.64 -15.65
CA TRP A 51 -7.62 18.45 -14.82
C TRP A 51 -8.82 18.22 -13.90
N LEU A 52 -9.50 19.29 -13.48
CA LEU A 52 -10.65 19.18 -12.58
C LEU A 52 -11.96 19.13 -13.37
N ASP A 53 -12.86 18.23 -12.98
CA ASP A 53 -14.23 18.25 -13.41
C ASP A 53 -15.05 19.39 -12.77
N ASP A 54 -16.29 19.56 -13.18
CA ASP A 54 -17.15 20.65 -12.70
C ASP A 54 -17.41 20.58 -11.20
N ASP A 55 -17.59 19.36 -10.64
CA ASP A 55 -17.83 19.14 -9.21
C ASP A 55 -16.59 19.45 -8.39
N GLN A 56 -15.42 19.01 -8.85
CA GLN A 56 -14.13 19.29 -8.19
C GLN A 56 -13.81 20.79 -8.21
N ARG A 57 -14.12 21.49 -9.31
CA ARG A 57 -13.98 22.96 -9.40
C ARG A 57 -14.93 23.68 -8.42
N ALA A 58 -16.17 23.22 -8.31
CA ALA A 58 -17.12 23.76 -7.35
C ALA A 58 -16.62 23.56 -5.90
N ILE A 59 -16.10 22.36 -5.56
CA ILE A 59 -15.52 22.06 -4.25
C ILE A 59 -14.32 22.99 -3.94
N LEU A 60 -13.43 23.20 -4.91
CA LEU A 60 -12.29 24.10 -4.73
C LEU A 60 -12.73 25.55 -4.46
N LEU A 61 -13.75 26.02 -5.16
CA LEU A 61 -14.31 27.36 -4.97
C LEU A 61 -15.02 27.51 -3.62
N GLU A 62 -15.73 26.51 -3.17
CA GLU A 62 -16.53 26.54 -1.93
C GLU A 62 -15.67 26.29 -0.68
N ASN A 63 -14.79 25.27 -0.74
CA ASN A 63 -14.01 24.81 0.41
C ASN A 63 -12.57 25.35 0.44
N GLY A 64 -12.12 25.98 -0.66
CA GLY A 64 -10.75 26.46 -0.79
C GLY A 64 -9.71 25.38 -1.01
N GLN A 65 -10.11 24.10 -1.16
CA GLN A 65 -9.21 22.97 -1.43
C GLN A 65 -9.96 21.82 -2.08
N VAL A 66 -9.23 21.04 -2.89
CA VAL A 66 -9.71 19.78 -3.48
C VAL A 66 -8.54 18.84 -3.74
N ASP A 67 -8.75 17.56 -3.43
CA ASP A 67 -7.85 16.48 -3.81
C ASP A 67 -8.35 15.83 -5.12
N PHE A 68 -7.42 15.47 -5.99
CA PHE A 68 -7.73 14.88 -7.29
C PHE A 68 -6.61 13.95 -7.75
N ALA A 69 -6.88 13.17 -8.76
CA ALA A 69 -5.87 12.38 -9.46
C ALA A 69 -5.98 12.63 -10.97
N VAL A 70 -4.85 12.72 -11.63
CA VAL A 70 -4.78 12.89 -13.08
C VAL A 70 -3.84 11.85 -13.68
N SER A 71 -4.25 11.27 -14.81
CA SER A 71 -3.41 10.38 -15.61
C SER A 71 -2.89 11.16 -16.80
N LEU A 72 -1.56 11.20 -16.95
CA LEU A 72 -0.88 11.78 -18.09
C LEU A 72 -0.56 10.69 -19.11
N ALA A 73 -0.02 11.05 -20.27
CA ALA A 73 0.45 10.10 -21.25
C ALA A 73 1.48 9.12 -20.65
N GLU A 74 1.63 7.94 -21.27
CA GLU A 74 2.57 6.87 -20.85
C GLU A 74 2.33 6.23 -19.47
N ASN A 75 1.08 6.14 -19.03
CA ASN A 75 0.71 5.54 -17.72
C ASN A 75 1.29 6.26 -16.50
N GLN A 76 1.64 7.53 -16.62
CA GLN A 76 2.04 8.35 -15.49
C GLN A 76 0.80 8.89 -14.78
N ARG A 77 0.69 8.66 -13.49
CA ARG A 77 -0.38 9.18 -12.65
C ARG A 77 0.17 10.12 -11.60
N LEU A 78 -0.53 11.24 -11.42
CA LEU A 78 -0.27 12.21 -10.37
C LEU A 78 -1.43 12.20 -9.39
N ARG A 79 -1.13 12.28 -8.11
CA ARG A 79 -2.08 12.68 -7.08
C ARG A 79 -1.84 14.16 -6.80
N GLY A 80 -2.89 14.96 -6.91
CA GLY A 80 -2.85 16.41 -6.71
C GLY A 80 -3.71 16.84 -5.53
N SER A 81 -3.24 17.86 -4.84
CA SER A 81 -4.04 18.68 -3.94
C SER A 81 -3.95 20.12 -4.40
N ALA A 82 -5.08 20.69 -4.79
CA ALA A 82 -5.21 22.11 -5.10
C ALA A 82 -5.75 22.83 -3.88
N PHE A 83 -5.15 23.93 -3.49
CA PHE A 83 -5.59 24.71 -2.33
C PHE A 83 -5.34 26.21 -2.52
N ALA A 84 -6.32 26.99 -2.06
CA ALA A 84 -6.23 28.43 -2.02
C ALA A 84 -5.32 28.89 -0.89
N GLN A 85 -4.44 29.84 -1.18
CA GLN A 85 -3.58 30.50 -0.21
C GLN A 85 -3.48 32.00 -0.53
N ARG A 86 -2.84 32.79 0.34
CA ARG A 86 -2.83 34.27 0.24
C ARG A 86 -2.42 34.82 -1.13
N GLN A 87 -1.61 34.11 -1.89
CA GLN A 87 -1.03 34.56 -3.17
C GLN A 87 -1.65 33.86 -4.39
N GLY A 88 -2.81 33.23 -4.25
CA GLY A 88 -3.49 32.51 -5.31
C GLY A 88 -3.65 31.02 -5.01
N ILE A 89 -3.80 30.20 -6.04
CA ILE A 89 -3.93 28.76 -5.89
C ILE A 89 -2.56 28.08 -6.00
N SER A 90 -2.34 27.09 -5.16
CA SER A 90 -1.16 26.22 -5.19
C SER A 90 -1.55 24.80 -5.47
N LEU A 91 -0.66 24.05 -6.12
CA LEU A 91 -0.75 22.62 -6.37
C LEU A 91 0.40 21.91 -5.67
N ALA A 92 0.05 20.89 -4.88
CA ALA A 92 0.99 19.88 -4.43
C ALA A 92 0.71 18.60 -5.22
N LEU A 93 1.65 18.17 -6.05
CA LEU A 93 1.51 17.02 -6.93
C LEU A 93 2.49 15.93 -6.51
N ARG A 94 1.98 14.75 -6.17
CA ARG A 94 2.78 13.56 -5.91
C ARG A 94 2.86 12.71 -7.15
N LEU A 95 4.10 12.39 -7.56
CA LEU A 95 4.34 11.47 -8.65
C LEU A 95 4.14 10.04 -8.16
N LEU A 96 3.29 9.30 -8.87
CA LEU A 96 3.07 7.89 -8.60
C LEU A 96 3.95 7.07 -9.54
N LEU A 97 4.57 6.03 -8.99
CA LEU A 97 5.47 5.19 -9.77
C LEU A 97 4.66 4.32 -10.74
N SER A 98 5.02 4.34 -12.01
CA SER A 98 4.39 3.53 -13.07
C SER A 98 4.91 2.08 -13.11
N HIS A 99 6.00 1.79 -12.42
CA HIS A 99 6.63 0.47 -12.41
C HIS A 99 6.52 -0.18 -11.03
N CYS A 100 5.86 -1.35 -11.00
CA CYS A 100 5.87 -2.20 -9.81
C CYS A 100 7.24 -2.90 -9.72
N PRO A 101 7.98 -2.74 -8.62
CA PRO A 101 9.21 -3.49 -8.42
C PRO A 101 8.90 -4.98 -8.27
N GLN A 102 9.88 -5.83 -8.60
CA GLN A 102 9.78 -7.26 -8.32
C GLN A 102 10.06 -7.54 -6.84
N LEU A 103 9.47 -8.63 -6.31
CA LEU A 103 9.65 -9.03 -4.91
C LEU A 103 11.13 -9.23 -4.56
N GLU A 104 11.90 -9.80 -5.47
CA GLU A 104 13.34 -10.03 -5.33
C GLU A 104 14.11 -8.71 -5.23
N GLN A 105 13.73 -7.70 -6.00
CA GLN A 105 14.36 -6.36 -5.98
C GLN A 105 14.15 -5.65 -4.66
N LEU A 106 12.99 -5.88 -4.01
CA LEU A 106 12.70 -5.39 -2.67
C LEU A 106 13.46 -6.19 -1.60
N GLY A 107 13.99 -7.35 -1.97
CA GLY A 107 14.56 -8.32 -1.05
C GLY A 107 13.52 -8.88 -0.08
N ALA A 108 12.32 -9.10 -0.59
CA ALA A 108 11.25 -9.76 0.15
C ALA A 108 11.64 -11.19 0.54
N PRO A 109 11.09 -11.74 1.64
CA PRO A 109 11.36 -13.11 2.03
C PRO A 109 11.09 -14.11 0.90
N PRO A 110 12.01 -15.06 0.60
CA PRO A 110 11.88 -15.95 -0.55
C PRO A 110 10.65 -16.88 -0.54
N VAL A 111 10.03 -17.06 0.62
CA VAL A 111 8.80 -17.85 0.78
C VAL A 111 7.55 -17.10 0.35
N LEU A 112 7.63 -15.78 0.17
CA LEU A 112 6.46 -14.94 -0.12
C LEU A 112 5.75 -15.33 -1.43
N PRO A 113 6.44 -15.64 -2.55
CA PRO A 113 5.82 -16.18 -3.75
C PRO A 113 4.97 -17.44 -3.50
N GLU A 114 5.41 -18.34 -2.61
CA GLU A 114 4.65 -19.54 -2.29
C GLU A 114 3.39 -19.23 -1.47
N LEU A 115 3.48 -18.27 -0.55
CA LEU A 115 2.32 -17.79 0.21
C LEU A 115 1.25 -17.15 -0.69
N LEU A 116 1.67 -16.48 -1.76
CA LEU A 116 0.77 -15.85 -2.74
C LEU A 116 0.03 -16.86 -3.63
N LYS A 117 0.45 -18.12 -3.68
CA LYS A 117 -0.27 -19.19 -4.39
C LYS A 117 -1.45 -19.76 -3.60
N SER A 118 -1.66 -19.30 -2.37
CA SER A 118 -2.80 -19.74 -1.56
C SER A 118 -4.11 -19.36 -2.24
N GLU A 119 -5.03 -20.32 -2.34
CA GLU A 119 -6.36 -20.09 -2.94
C GLU A 119 -7.24 -19.18 -2.08
N ASN A 120 -6.97 -19.12 -0.78
CA ASN A 120 -7.71 -18.30 0.17
C ASN A 120 -6.85 -17.93 1.38
N GLY A 121 -7.34 -17.02 2.18
CA GLY A 121 -6.73 -16.59 3.42
C GLY A 121 -6.33 -15.11 3.41
N LEU A 122 -5.77 -14.67 4.52
CA LEU A 122 -5.38 -13.27 4.75
C LEU A 122 -3.85 -13.16 4.84
N ILE A 123 -3.28 -12.32 4.01
CA ILE A 123 -1.88 -11.88 4.12
C ILE A 123 -1.88 -10.40 4.47
N LEU A 124 -1.22 -10.05 5.57
CA LEU A 124 -1.11 -8.68 6.05
C LEU A 124 0.28 -8.11 5.73
N VAL A 125 0.33 -6.89 5.21
CA VAL A 125 1.55 -6.09 5.11
C VAL A 125 1.46 -4.94 6.10
N THR A 126 2.38 -4.87 7.06
CA THR A 126 2.31 -3.91 8.15
C THR A 126 3.57 -3.06 8.26
N GLY A 127 3.45 -1.92 8.91
CA GLY A 127 4.56 -0.98 9.10
C GLY A 127 4.08 0.45 9.24
N ALA A 128 4.95 1.33 9.68
CA ALA A 128 4.66 2.75 9.78
C ALA A 128 4.30 3.38 8.43
N THR A 129 3.70 4.55 8.44
CA THR A 129 3.52 5.34 7.21
C THR A 129 4.87 5.61 6.56
N GLY A 130 4.97 5.42 5.25
CA GLY A 130 6.22 5.59 4.51
C GLY A 130 7.20 4.41 4.61
N SER A 131 6.82 3.28 5.22
CA SER A 131 7.67 2.08 5.29
C SER A 131 7.70 1.25 4.00
N GLY A 132 6.97 1.65 2.95
CA GLY A 132 6.95 0.97 1.65
C GLY A 132 5.89 -0.13 1.51
N LYS A 133 4.85 -0.17 2.35
CA LYS A 133 3.77 -1.17 2.29
C LYS A 133 3.10 -1.25 0.92
N SER A 134 2.71 -0.09 0.36
CA SER A 134 2.07 -0.02 -0.96
C SER A 134 2.98 -0.56 -2.06
N THR A 135 4.28 -0.28 -1.97
CA THR A 135 5.29 -0.81 -2.91
C THR A 135 5.39 -2.33 -2.83
N THR A 136 5.36 -2.88 -1.62
CA THR A 136 5.39 -4.33 -1.40
C THR A 136 4.10 -4.99 -1.88
N LEU A 137 2.93 -4.41 -1.60
CA LEU A 137 1.66 -4.88 -2.17
C LEU A 137 1.65 -4.83 -3.69
N ALA A 138 2.17 -3.74 -4.27
CA ALA A 138 2.29 -3.62 -5.72
C ALA A 138 3.18 -4.72 -6.32
N ALA A 139 4.30 -5.06 -5.65
CA ALA A 139 5.15 -6.17 -6.05
C ALA A 139 4.44 -7.54 -5.93
N MET A 140 3.61 -7.74 -4.90
CA MET A 140 2.79 -8.95 -4.75
C MET A 140 1.76 -9.07 -5.88
N VAL A 141 1.04 -7.98 -6.19
CA VAL A 141 0.09 -7.94 -7.32
C VAL A 141 0.80 -8.16 -8.65
N GLY A 142 1.96 -7.52 -8.83
CA GLY A 142 2.79 -7.71 -10.02
C GLY A 142 3.24 -9.17 -10.20
N TYR A 143 3.63 -9.83 -9.11
CA TYR A 143 3.96 -11.26 -9.11
C TYR A 143 2.77 -12.12 -9.54
N LEU A 144 1.61 -11.91 -8.92
CA LEU A 144 0.38 -12.64 -9.28
C LEU A 144 0.00 -12.40 -10.75
N ASN A 145 0.07 -11.16 -11.22
CA ASN A 145 -0.26 -10.78 -12.60
C ASN A 145 0.63 -11.48 -13.65
N GLN A 146 1.83 -11.89 -13.27
CA GLN A 146 2.76 -12.59 -14.15
C GLN A 146 2.63 -14.12 -14.06
N HIS A 147 2.16 -14.66 -12.95
CA HIS A 147 2.25 -16.09 -12.64
C HIS A 147 0.92 -16.78 -12.42
N ALA A 148 -0.18 -16.06 -12.20
CA ALA A 148 -1.51 -16.61 -11.95
C ALA A 148 -2.51 -16.17 -13.02
N ASP A 149 -3.51 -17.03 -13.29
CA ASP A 149 -4.66 -16.69 -14.12
C ASP A 149 -5.83 -16.43 -13.17
N ALA A 150 -5.96 -15.18 -12.70
CA ALA A 150 -6.85 -14.80 -11.62
C ALA A 150 -7.53 -13.44 -11.86
N HIS A 151 -8.65 -13.21 -11.21
CA HIS A 151 -9.27 -11.89 -11.11
C HIS A 151 -8.82 -11.22 -9.80
N ILE A 152 -8.11 -10.11 -9.92
CA ILE A 152 -7.65 -9.29 -8.80
C ILE A 152 -8.49 -8.02 -8.74
N LEU A 153 -9.17 -7.82 -7.63
CA LEU A 153 -9.93 -6.59 -7.37
C LEU A 153 -9.25 -5.81 -6.24
N THR A 154 -8.96 -4.54 -6.48
CA THR A 154 -8.38 -3.68 -5.46
C THR A 154 -9.35 -2.63 -4.96
N LEU A 155 -9.29 -2.34 -3.67
CA LEU A 155 -9.99 -1.25 -2.99
C LEU A 155 -8.93 -0.39 -2.31
N GLU A 156 -8.73 0.83 -2.81
CA GLU A 156 -7.60 1.68 -2.42
C GLU A 156 -8.06 3.12 -2.08
N ASP A 157 -7.34 3.80 -1.19
CA ASP A 157 -7.64 5.18 -0.78
C ASP A 157 -6.34 6.02 -0.69
N PRO A 158 -5.92 6.59 -1.82
CA PRO A 158 -6.31 6.34 -3.20
C PRO A 158 -5.48 5.23 -3.88
N VAL A 159 -5.75 4.98 -5.17
CA VAL A 159 -4.89 4.14 -6.03
C VAL A 159 -3.49 4.76 -6.14
N GLU A 160 -2.44 4.01 -5.75
CA GLU A 160 -1.05 4.46 -5.80
C GLU A 160 -0.27 3.92 -7.00
N TYR A 161 -0.58 2.71 -7.45
CA TYR A 161 0.03 2.06 -8.61
C TYR A 161 -1.03 1.69 -9.64
N LEU A 162 -0.72 1.88 -10.91
CA LEU A 162 -1.57 1.39 -11.99
C LEU A 162 -1.06 0.03 -12.48
N TYR A 163 -1.94 -0.93 -12.56
CA TYR A 163 -1.63 -2.27 -13.04
C TYR A 163 -2.19 -2.48 -14.45
N ALA A 164 -1.32 -2.79 -15.39
CA ALA A 164 -1.76 -3.31 -16.67
C ALA A 164 -2.04 -4.80 -16.54
N SER A 165 -3.27 -5.25 -16.83
CA SER A 165 -3.62 -6.68 -16.85
C SER A 165 -2.75 -7.45 -17.82
N GLN A 166 -2.17 -8.57 -17.36
CA GLN A 166 -1.37 -9.50 -18.16
C GLN A 166 -2.05 -10.87 -18.14
N ARG A 167 -1.66 -11.76 -17.21
CA ARG A 167 -2.36 -13.02 -16.98
C ARG A 167 -3.59 -12.86 -16.10
N CYS A 168 -3.57 -11.88 -15.20
CA CYS A 168 -4.71 -11.56 -14.35
C CYS A 168 -5.60 -10.50 -15.02
N LEU A 169 -6.91 -10.58 -14.77
CA LEU A 169 -7.80 -9.43 -14.89
C LEU A 169 -7.62 -8.59 -13.62
N ILE A 170 -7.18 -7.34 -13.75
CA ILE A 170 -7.02 -6.45 -12.59
C ILE A 170 -7.98 -5.28 -12.70
N GLN A 171 -8.83 -5.13 -11.70
CA GLN A 171 -9.80 -4.04 -11.59
C GLN A 171 -9.54 -3.26 -10.31
N GLN A 172 -9.26 -1.97 -10.46
CA GLN A 172 -8.91 -1.08 -9.36
C GLN A 172 -10.05 -0.13 -9.04
N ARG A 173 -10.45 -0.09 -7.78
CA ARG A 173 -11.51 0.79 -7.28
C ARG A 173 -10.96 1.72 -6.21
N GLU A 174 -11.17 3.01 -6.38
CA GLU A 174 -10.75 4.05 -5.46
C GLU A 174 -11.93 4.44 -4.55
N ILE A 175 -11.66 4.53 -3.25
CA ILE A 175 -12.64 4.99 -2.26
C ILE A 175 -12.95 6.47 -2.51
N GLY A 176 -14.22 6.82 -2.40
CA GLY A 176 -14.71 8.17 -2.67
C GLY A 176 -15.01 8.44 -4.15
N LEU A 177 -14.42 7.68 -5.07
CA LEU A 177 -14.63 7.83 -6.51
C LEU A 177 -15.46 6.68 -7.10
N HIS A 178 -15.05 5.44 -6.86
CA HIS A 178 -15.69 4.23 -7.41
C HIS A 178 -16.53 3.46 -6.39
N CYS A 179 -16.32 3.71 -5.12
CA CYS A 179 -17.11 3.19 -4.01
C CYS A 179 -16.97 4.11 -2.80
N MET A 180 -17.99 4.16 -1.95
CA MET A 180 -18.07 5.14 -0.86
C MET A 180 -17.14 4.81 0.31
N THR A 181 -17.02 3.52 0.67
CA THR A 181 -16.22 3.05 1.81
C THR A 181 -15.57 1.71 1.50
N PHE A 182 -14.52 1.35 2.24
CA PHE A 182 -13.93 0.02 2.16
C PHE A 182 -14.95 -1.09 2.42
N ALA A 183 -15.78 -0.95 3.45
CA ALA A 183 -16.80 -1.93 3.80
C ALA A 183 -17.83 -2.13 2.68
N SER A 184 -18.34 -1.03 2.09
CA SER A 184 -19.31 -1.11 0.98
C SER A 184 -18.68 -1.72 -0.27
N GLY A 185 -17.44 -1.31 -0.60
CA GLY A 185 -16.67 -1.85 -1.71
C GLY A 185 -16.40 -3.34 -1.55
N LEU A 186 -16.01 -3.79 -0.35
CA LEU A 186 -15.72 -5.20 -0.06
C LEU A 186 -16.98 -6.08 -0.11
N ARG A 187 -18.12 -5.58 0.41
CA ARG A 187 -19.41 -6.30 0.24
C ARG A 187 -19.80 -6.48 -1.23
N ALA A 188 -19.53 -5.49 -2.06
CA ALA A 188 -19.77 -5.59 -3.50
C ALA A 188 -18.81 -6.58 -4.14
N ALA A 189 -17.52 -6.49 -3.81
CA ALA A 189 -16.46 -7.37 -4.31
C ALA A 189 -16.78 -8.87 -4.15
N LEU A 190 -17.39 -9.28 -3.05
CA LEU A 190 -17.80 -10.67 -2.82
C LEU A 190 -18.84 -11.22 -3.84
N ARG A 191 -19.39 -10.36 -4.70
CA ARG A 191 -20.33 -10.72 -5.79
C ARG A 191 -19.77 -10.41 -7.18
N GLU A 192 -18.52 -9.99 -7.24
CA GLU A 192 -17.85 -9.58 -8.48
C GLU A 192 -16.83 -10.64 -8.97
N ASP A 193 -16.89 -11.83 -8.40
CA ASP A 193 -16.08 -13.02 -8.75
C ASP A 193 -14.56 -12.80 -8.71
N PRO A 194 -14.00 -12.16 -7.67
CA PRO A 194 -12.56 -12.06 -7.54
C PRO A 194 -11.94 -13.31 -6.91
N ASP A 195 -10.75 -13.67 -7.35
CA ASP A 195 -9.90 -14.65 -6.67
C ASP A 195 -9.06 -13.99 -5.58
N VAL A 196 -8.61 -12.76 -5.86
CA VAL A 196 -7.74 -11.96 -4.97
C VAL A 196 -8.37 -10.60 -4.73
N ILE A 197 -8.43 -10.19 -3.46
CA ILE A 197 -8.92 -8.88 -3.05
C ILE A 197 -7.79 -8.15 -2.33
N LEU A 198 -7.39 -6.98 -2.86
CA LEU A 198 -6.47 -6.09 -2.17
C LEU A 198 -7.25 -4.98 -1.45
N LEU A 199 -7.01 -4.84 -0.16
CA LEU A 199 -7.55 -3.76 0.68
C LEU A 199 -6.42 -2.81 1.06
N GLY A 200 -6.55 -1.55 0.70
CA GLY A 200 -5.54 -0.53 1.00
C GLY A 200 -5.18 -0.51 2.48
N GLU A 201 -6.17 -0.51 3.35
CA GLU A 201 -5.96 -0.66 4.79
C GLU A 201 -7.20 -1.17 5.55
N LEU A 202 -6.96 -1.79 6.72
CA LEU A 202 -7.97 -2.23 7.68
C LEU A 202 -8.04 -1.24 8.85
N ARG A 203 -9.04 -0.34 8.84
CA ARG A 203 -9.19 0.72 9.86
C ARG A 203 -10.20 0.39 10.95
N ASP A 204 -11.27 -0.29 10.60
CA ASP A 204 -12.45 -0.48 11.45
C ASP A 204 -12.87 -1.94 11.54
N SER A 205 -13.63 -2.27 12.58
CA SER A 205 -14.06 -3.64 12.87
C SER A 205 -14.97 -4.24 11.78
N GLU A 206 -15.75 -3.41 11.10
CA GLU A 206 -16.64 -3.87 10.02
C GLU A 206 -15.83 -4.35 8.81
N THR A 207 -14.86 -3.54 8.37
CA THR A 207 -13.97 -3.89 7.27
C THR A 207 -13.12 -5.12 7.61
N ILE A 208 -12.61 -5.20 8.86
CA ILE A 208 -11.84 -6.38 9.33
C ILE A 208 -12.71 -7.63 9.29
N ARG A 209 -13.95 -7.57 9.79
CA ARG A 209 -14.89 -8.72 9.77
C ARG A 209 -15.16 -9.21 8.36
N LEU A 210 -15.42 -8.29 7.43
CA LEU A 210 -15.65 -8.63 6.02
C LEU A 210 -14.41 -9.23 5.36
N ALA A 211 -13.21 -8.72 5.68
CA ALA A 211 -11.95 -9.26 5.18
C ALA A 211 -11.69 -10.68 5.68
N LEU A 212 -11.93 -10.94 6.96
CA LEU A 212 -11.82 -12.28 7.54
C LEU A 212 -12.84 -13.24 6.91
N THR A 213 -14.08 -12.81 6.69
CA THR A 213 -15.11 -13.59 6.02
C THR A 213 -14.71 -13.90 4.58
N ALA A 214 -14.23 -12.93 3.82
CA ALA A 214 -13.72 -13.15 2.46
C ALA A 214 -12.58 -14.18 2.44
N ALA A 215 -11.63 -14.04 3.37
CA ALA A 215 -10.50 -14.96 3.49
C ALA A 215 -10.91 -16.40 3.85
N GLU A 216 -11.99 -16.59 4.60
CA GLU A 216 -12.54 -17.92 4.89
C GLU A 216 -13.34 -18.51 3.74
N THR A 217 -13.99 -17.67 2.95
CA THR A 217 -14.94 -18.10 1.91
C THR A 217 -14.35 -18.24 0.51
N GLY A 218 -13.03 -18.37 0.41
CA GLY A 218 -12.38 -18.76 -0.85
C GLY A 218 -11.62 -17.63 -1.56
N HIS A 219 -11.37 -16.48 -0.89
CA HIS A 219 -10.62 -15.37 -1.49
C HIS A 219 -9.25 -15.20 -0.82
N LEU A 220 -8.22 -14.97 -1.60
CA LEU A 220 -6.94 -14.46 -1.07
C LEU A 220 -7.07 -12.97 -0.82
N VAL A 221 -6.99 -12.56 0.44
CA VAL A 221 -7.08 -11.15 0.85
C VAL A 221 -5.69 -10.62 1.19
N LEU A 222 -5.27 -9.56 0.50
CA LEU A 222 -4.06 -8.79 0.79
C LEU A 222 -4.48 -7.47 1.43
N ALA A 223 -3.97 -7.14 2.61
CA ALA A 223 -4.38 -5.91 3.30
C ALA A 223 -3.24 -5.28 4.08
N THR A 224 -3.39 -4.00 4.48
CA THR A 224 -2.40 -3.32 5.32
C THR A 224 -2.92 -2.95 6.69
N LEU A 225 -1.96 -2.82 7.63
CA LEU A 225 -2.11 -2.22 8.95
C LEU A 225 -0.92 -1.31 9.26
N HIS A 226 -1.11 -0.39 10.21
CA HIS A 226 -0.06 0.54 10.66
C HIS A 226 0.65 0.09 11.95
N THR A 227 0.83 -1.22 12.14
CA THR A 227 1.56 -1.79 13.27
C THR A 227 3.04 -2.00 12.92
N ARG A 228 3.92 -1.97 13.93
CA ARG A 228 5.36 -2.05 13.74
C ARG A 228 5.92 -3.48 13.80
N GLY A 229 5.09 -4.47 14.06
CA GLY A 229 5.49 -5.87 14.16
C GLY A 229 4.31 -6.81 13.96
N ALA A 230 4.61 -8.07 13.65
CA ALA A 230 3.62 -9.09 13.32
C ALA A 230 2.73 -9.46 14.52
N ALA A 231 3.29 -9.60 15.71
CA ALA A 231 2.50 -9.86 16.92
C ALA A 231 1.50 -8.73 17.20
N GLN A 232 1.96 -7.47 17.08
CA GLN A 232 1.11 -6.30 17.26
C GLN A 232 -0.01 -6.23 16.21
N ALA A 233 0.23 -6.70 14.99
CA ALA A 233 -0.80 -6.76 13.95
C ALA A 233 -1.94 -7.70 14.35
N VAL A 234 -1.62 -8.89 14.84
CA VAL A 234 -2.59 -9.85 15.35
C VAL A 234 -3.40 -9.26 16.51
N GLU A 235 -2.73 -8.64 17.48
CA GLU A 235 -3.39 -7.97 18.62
C GLU A 235 -4.32 -6.86 18.14
N ARG A 236 -3.86 -6.00 17.23
CA ARG A 236 -4.62 -4.86 16.71
C ARG A 236 -5.91 -5.30 16.03
N LEU A 237 -5.87 -6.39 15.24
CA LEU A 237 -7.07 -6.93 14.61
C LEU A 237 -8.11 -7.36 15.66
N VAL A 238 -7.68 -8.12 16.66
CA VAL A 238 -8.56 -8.61 17.73
C VAL A 238 -9.09 -7.46 18.59
N ASP A 239 -8.23 -6.49 18.92
CA ASP A 239 -8.58 -5.36 19.78
C ASP A 239 -9.53 -4.35 19.11
N SER A 240 -9.73 -4.45 17.81
CA SER A 240 -10.74 -3.66 17.09
C SER A 240 -12.18 -4.10 17.41
N PHE A 241 -12.37 -5.19 18.14
CA PHE A 241 -13.68 -5.75 18.48
C PHE A 241 -14.00 -5.64 19.97
N PRO A 242 -15.30 -5.56 20.33
CA PRO A 242 -15.73 -5.65 21.72
C PRO A 242 -15.29 -6.94 22.39
N ALA A 243 -15.18 -6.94 23.72
CA ALA A 243 -14.63 -8.04 24.49
C ALA A 243 -15.32 -9.40 24.22
N GLN A 244 -16.64 -9.39 24.08
CA GLN A 244 -17.46 -10.58 23.84
C GLN A 244 -17.28 -11.17 22.42
N GLU A 245 -16.72 -10.41 21.50
CA GLU A 245 -16.47 -10.85 20.13
C GLU A 245 -15.01 -11.27 19.88
N LYS A 246 -14.10 -11.01 20.84
CA LYS A 246 -12.68 -11.27 20.65
C LYS A 246 -12.35 -12.74 20.44
N ASP A 247 -12.98 -13.66 21.17
CA ASP A 247 -12.72 -15.11 21.03
C ASP A 247 -13.21 -15.66 19.69
N PRO A 248 -14.42 -15.35 19.20
CA PRO A 248 -14.81 -15.69 17.84
C PRO A 248 -13.87 -15.13 16.79
N VAL A 249 -13.43 -13.87 16.94
CA VAL A 249 -12.50 -13.23 16.00
C VAL A 249 -11.12 -13.91 16.02
N ARG A 250 -10.58 -14.27 17.21
CA ARG A 250 -9.33 -15.05 17.30
C ARG A 250 -9.43 -16.39 16.57
N ASN A 251 -10.55 -17.10 16.73
CA ASN A 251 -10.78 -18.38 16.04
C ASN A 251 -10.80 -18.19 14.52
N GLN A 252 -11.53 -17.18 14.05
CA GLN A 252 -11.63 -16.85 12.64
C GLN A 252 -10.27 -16.43 12.07
N LEU A 253 -9.56 -15.55 12.76
CA LEU A 253 -8.21 -15.10 12.37
C LEU A 253 -7.22 -16.26 12.33
N ALA A 254 -7.22 -17.14 13.34
CA ALA A 254 -6.36 -18.30 13.39
C ALA A 254 -6.60 -19.29 12.23
N GLY A 255 -7.82 -19.34 11.70
CA GLY A 255 -8.18 -20.18 10.56
C GLY A 255 -7.85 -19.54 9.20
N SER A 256 -8.02 -18.24 9.10
CA SER A 256 -7.91 -17.51 7.82
C SER A 256 -6.55 -16.84 7.58
N LEU A 257 -5.80 -16.46 8.63
CA LEU A 257 -4.48 -15.86 8.46
C LEU A 257 -3.52 -16.81 7.75
N ARG A 258 -2.78 -16.31 6.77
CA ARG A 258 -1.65 -17.01 6.12
C ARG A 258 -0.32 -16.46 6.61
N ALA A 259 -0.16 -15.15 6.58
CA ALA A 259 1.08 -14.51 7.01
C ALA A 259 0.87 -13.05 7.43
N VAL A 260 1.80 -12.56 8.23
CA VAL A 260 1.98 -11.12 8.51
C VAL A 260 3.40 -10.74 8.14
N LEU A 261 3.53 -9.87 7.15
CA LEU A 261 4.79 -9.27 6.70
C LEU A 261 4.91 -7.87 7.25
N SER A 262 5.70 -7.69 8.29
CA SER A 262 6.01 -6.37 8.85
C SER A 262 7.24 -5.77 8.18
N GLN A 263 7.22 -4.48 7.92
CA GLN A 263 8.23 -3.81 7.11
C GLN A 263 8.68 -2.48 7.72
N LYS A 264 9.97 -2.21 7.63
CA LYS A 264 10.58 -0.90 7.87
C LYS A 264 11.66 -0.63 6.83
N LEU A 265 11.98 0.66 6.64
CA LEU A 265 13.04 1.10 5.74
C LEU A 265 14.21 1.63 6.55
N GLU A 266 15.42 1.23 6.15
CA GLU A 266 16.68 1.77 6.64
C GLU A 266 17.42 2.49 5.50
N VAL A 267 18.34 3.37 5.84
CA VAL A 267 19.22 4.03 4.86
C VAL A 267 20.34 3.05 4.49
N ASP A 268 20.51 2.80 3.19
CA ASP A 268 21.61 1.95 2.73
C ASP A 268 22.92 2.75 2.53
N LYS A 269 24.04 2.04 2.31
CA LYS A 269 25.35 2.66 2.13
C LYS A 269 25.46 3.60 0.94
N GLN A 270 24.54 3.53 0.00
CA GLN A 270 24.48 4.38 -1.20
C GLN A 270 23.46 5.53 -1.07
N GLU A 271 23.08 5.88 0.18
CA GLU A 271 22.05 6.88 0.51
C GLU A 271 20.67 6.58 -0.07
N GLY A 272 20.43 5.35 -0.51
CA GLY A 272 19.14 4.81 -0.89
C GLY A 272 18.34 4.32 0.31
N ARG A 273 17.34 3.50 0.04
CA ARG A 273 16.54 2.83 1.07
C ARG A 273 16.55 1.33 0.86
N VAL A 274 16.70 0.59 1.94
CA VAL A 274 16.61 -0.86 1.95
C VAL A 274 15.49 -1.30 2.90
N ALA A 275 14.66 -2.22 2.44
CA ALA A 275 13.59 -2.76 3.25
C ALA A 275 14.13 -3.87 4.17
N LEU A 276 13.71 -3.79 5.43
CA LEU A 276 13.83 -4.88 6.41
C LEU A 276 12.47 -5.47 6.66
N PHE A 277 12.42 -6.78 6.78
CA PHE A 277 11.19 -7.54 6.95
C PHE A 277 11.20 -8.37 8.23
N GLU A 278 10.05 -8.47 8.86
CA GLU A 278 9.71 -9.49 9.83
C GLU A 278 8.53 -10.28 9.26
N LEU A 279 8.64 -11.59 9.17
CA LEU A 279 7.61 -12.47 8.62
C LEU A 279 7.15 -13.48 9.63
N LEU A 280 5.87 -13.44 9.96
CA LEU A 280 5.13 -14.46 10.69
C LEU A 280 4.34 -15.30 9.68
N ILE A 281 4.50 -16.63 9.72
CA ILE A 281 3.70 -17.56 8.93
C ILE A 281 2.77 -18.30 9.89
N ASN A 282 1.50 -18.42 9.53
CA ASN A 282 0.52 -19.10 10.35
C ASN A 282 0.66 -20.62 10.27
N THR A 283 1.59 -21.16 11.06
CA THR A 283 1.67 -22.60 11.32
C THR A 283 0.59 -23.04 12.32
N PRO A 284 0.32 -24.35 12.49
CA PRO A 284 -0.60 -24.84 13.52
C PRO A 284 -0.27 -24.32 14.93
N ALA A 285 1.02 -24.18 15.25
CA ALA A 285 1.48 -23.63 16.53
C ALA A 285 1.10 -22.15 16.68
N VAL A 286 1.32 -21.33 15.63
CA VAL A 286 0.92 -19.92 15.60
C VAL A 286 -0.61 -19.77 15.72
N GLY A 287 -1.36 -20.55 14.95
CA GLY A 287 -2.83 -20.54 15.03
C GLY A 287 -3.34 -20.86 16.44
N ASN A 288 -2.69 -21.78 17.13
CA ASN A 288 -3.03 -22.13 18.51
C ASN A 288 -2.77 -20.95 19.49
N LEU A 289 -1.62 -20.30 19.36
CA LEU A 289 -1.29 -19.11 20.18
C LEU A 289 -2.29 -17.96 19.94
N ILE A 290 -2.73 -17.78 18.69
CA ILE A 290 -3.74 -16.77 18.36
C ILE A 290 -5.08 -17.11 19.04
N ARG A 291 -5.56 -18.36 18.96
CA ARG A 291 -6.80 -18.80 19.60
C ARG A 291 -6.77 -18.59 21.11
N GLU A 292 -5.64 -18.93 21.72
CA GLU A 292 -5.46 -18.82 23.18
C GLU A 292 -5.16 -17.38 23.65
N GLY A 293 -5.03 -16.41 22.73
CA GLY A 293 -4.69 -15.03 23.07
C GLY A 293 -3.26 -14.86 23.57
N LYS A 294 -2.37 -15.79 23.29
CA LYS A 294 -0.94 -15.78 23.72
C LYS A 294 -0.04 -15.13 22.70
N THR A 295 -0.45 -14.00 22.16
CA THR A 295 0.28 -13.25 21.12
C THR A 295 1.67 -12.79 21.52
N HIS A 296 1.90 -12.60 22.84
CA HIS A 296 3.21 -12.28 23.41
C HIS A 296 4.28 -13.36 23.17
N GLN A 297 3.90 -14.58 22.79
CA GLN A 297 4.81 -15.68 22.45
C GLN A 297 5.17 -15.72 20.96
N LEU A 298 4.45 -14.99 20.10
CA LEU A 298 4.70 -14.95 18.66
C LEU A 298 6.11 -14.50 18.28
N PRO A 299 6.72 -13.49 18.91
CA PRO A 299 8.11 -13.10 18.60
C PRO A 299 9.11 -14.25 18.74
N HIS A 300 8.94 -15.11 19.76
CA HIS A 300 9.80 -16.29 19.95
C HIS A 300 9.59 -17.31 18.83
N VAL A 301 8.34 -17.53 18.41
CA VAL A 301 8.03 -18.45 17.30
C VAL A 301 8.61 -17.94 15.98
N ILE A 302 8.55 -16.63 15.72
CA ILE A 302 9.18 -16.03 14.53
C ILE A 302 10.69 -16.28 14.57
N GLN A 303 11.35 -16.04 15.71
CA GLN A 303 12.79 -16.21 15.88
C GLN A 303 13.25 -17.64 15.60
N THR A 304 12.48 -18.63 15.99
CA THR A 304 12.81 -20.05 15.84
C THR A 304 12.24 -20.69 14.56
N GLY A 305 11.38 -19.96 13.83
CA GLY A 305 10.65 -20.46 12.66
C GLY A 305 11.36 -20.33 11.32
N GLN A 306 12.70 -20.20 11.29
CA GLN A 306 13.46 -20.02 10.05
C GLN A 306 13.26 -21.15 9.04
N GLN A 307 13.07 -22.39 9.49
CA GLN A 307 12.90 -23.56 8.63
C GLN A 307 11.63 -23.46 7.76
N VAL A 308 10.61 -22.73 8.22
CA VAL A 308 9.39 -22.49 7.45
C VAL A 308 9.39 -21.14 6.73
N GLY A 309 10.49 -20.39 6.81
CA GLY A 309 10.66 -19.11 6.14
C GLY A 309 10.35 -17.88 7.00
N MET A 310 10.06 -18.03 8.29
CA MET A 310 9.90 -16.89 9.19
C MET A 310 11.24 -16.17 9.40
N ILE A 311 11.19 -14.87 9.56
CA ILE A 311 12.36 -14.01 9.78
C ILE A 311 12.02 -12.89 10.74
N THR A 312 12.93 -12.54 11.66
CA THR A 312 12.84 -11.35 12.49
C THR A 312 13.49 -10.15 11.82
N PHE A 313 13.17 -8.93 12.26
CA PHE A 313 13.85 -7.72 11.79
C PHE A 313 15.38 -7.78 12.02
N GLN A 314 15.83 -8.36 13.12
CA GLN A 314 17.25 -8.51 13.41
C GLN A 314 17.95 -9.45 12.41
N GLN A 315 17.34 -10.57 12.09
CA GLN A 315 17.85 -11.51 11.10
C GLN A 315 17.85 -10.87 9.70
N SER A 316 16.79 -10.14 9.34
CA SER A 316 16.72 -9.39 8.09
C SER A 316 17.83 -8.32 8.01
N TYR A 317 18.10 -7.60 9.12
CA TYR A 317 19.19 -6.64 9.18
C TYR A 317 20.56 -7.31 8.95
N GLN A 318 20.83 -8.42 9.64
CA GLN A 318 22.08 -9.19 9.47
C GLN A 318 22.27 -9.67 8.03
N GLN A 319 21.19 -10.11 7.39
CA GLN A 319 21.21 -10.49 5.99
C GLN A 319 21.63 -9.30 5.10
N ARG A 320 21.03 -8.10 5.31
CA ARG A 320 21.39 -6.90 4.54
C ARG A 320 22.83 -6.44 4.77
N VAL A 321 23.34 -6.59 5.99
CA VAL A 321 24.77 -6.37 6.29
C VAL A 321 25.64 -7.36 5.53
N GLY A 322 25.28 -8.63 5.51
CA GLY A 322 26.00 -9.67 4.75
C GLY A 322 25.99 -9.43 3.23
N GLU A 323 24.93 -8.82 2.70
CA GLU A 323 24.83 -8.39 1.30
C GLU A 323 25.61 -7.08 1.01
N GLY A 324 26.20 -6.45 2.02
CA GLY A 324 26.94 -5.19 1.91
C GLY A 324 26.07 -3.95 1.71
N ARG A 325 24.76 -4.04 1.98
CA ARG A 325 23.81 -2.93 1.81
C ARG A 325 23.70 -2.03 3.05
N LEU A 326 23.91 -2.60 4.24
CA LEU A 326 23.93 -1.90 5.53
C LEU A 326 25.28 -2.00 6.23
#